data_8ed8e28d137148687ea40f601dcb2c3e
#
_entry.id   8ed8e28d137148687ea40f601dcb2c3e
#
_cell.length_a   1.000
_cell.length_b   1.000
_cell.length_c   1.000
_cell.angle_alpha   90.00
_cell.angle_beta   90.00
_cell.angle_gamma   90.00
#
_symmetry.space_group_name_H-M   'P 1'
#
loop_
_entity.id
_entity.type
_entity.pdbx_description
1 polymer ?
#
loop_
_entity_poly.entity_id
_entity_poly.type
_entity_poly.pdbx_seq_one_letter_code
_entity_poly.pdbx_strand_id
1 'polypeptide(L)'
;MLFNTGAALLDAIVLAVVAREPEGTYGYKITQEVRQVIELSESTLYPVLRRLQKDECLEVYDRECSGRTRRYYKVTSRGWAQLHLYESEWRSYS
;
A
#
# COMPACT_ATOMS: atom_id res chain seq x y z
N MET A 1 8.18 -13.23 -13.02
CA MET A 1 8.12 -11.78 -13.12
C MET A 1 7.06 -11.23 -12.17
N LEU A 2 7.34 -10.10 -11.56
CA LEU A 2 6.47 -9.56 -10.51
C LEU A 2 5.09 -9.13 -10.99
N PHE A 3 4.99 -8.67 -12.22
CA PHE A 3 3.74 -8.11 -12.75
C PHE A 3 2.95 -9.07 -13.62
N ASN A 4 3.27 -10.36 -13.60
CA ASN A 4 2.50 -11.31 -14.41
C ASN A 4 1.20 -11.76 -13.72
N THR A 5 0.90 -11.24 -12.54
CA THR A 5 -0.37 -11.50 -11.86
C THR A 5 -1.02 -10.17 -11.43
N GLY A 6 -2.35 -10.16 -11.41
CA GLY A 6 -3.10 -8.99 -10.95
C GLY A 6 -2.82 -8.66 -9.48
N ALA A 7 -2.56 -9.69 -8.67
CA ALA A 7 -2.28 -9.49 -7.25
C ALA A 7 -0.98 -8.72 -7.04
N ALA A 8 0.08 -9.05 -7.80
CA ALA A 8 1.35 -8.36 -7.66
C ALA A 8 1.24 -6.89 -8.09
N LEU A 9 0.49 -6.61 -9.15
CA LEU A 9 0.27 -5.24 -9.59
C LEU A 9 -0.51 -4.45 -8.56
N LEU A 10 -1.53 -5.05 -7.97
CA LEU A 10 -2.34 -4.39 -6.95
C LEU A 10 -1.51 -4.08 -5.70
N ASP A 11 -0.68 -5.03 -5.27
CA ASP A 11 0.23 -4.81 -4.15
C ASP A 11 1.15 -3.62 -4.42
N ALA A 12 1.69 -3.54 -5.64
CA ALA A 12 2.59 -2.45 -6.02
C ALA A 12 1.87 -1.09 -5.98
N ILE A 13 0.65 -1.03 -6.48
CA ILE A 13 -0.13 0.21 -6.49
C ILE A 13 -0.44 0.65 -5.05
N VAL A 14 -0.91 -0.26 -4.22
CA VAL A 14 -1.25 0.07 -2.84
C VAL A 14 -0.02 0.52 -2.08
N LEU A 15 1.08 -0.20 -2.22
CA LEU A 15 2.33 0.15 -1.55
C LEU A 15 2.83 1.52 -1.99
N ALA A 16 2.76 1.82 -3.28
CA ALA A 16 3.16 3.12 -3.81
C ALA A 16 2.30 4.26 -3.26
N VAL A 17 0.99 4.02 -3.12
CA VAL A 17 0.07 5.02 -2.56
C VAL A 17 0.41 5.29 -1.09
N VAL A 18 0.65 4.24 -0.30
CA VAL A 18 1.01 4.43 1.12
C VAL A 18 2.35 5.16 1.23
N ALA A 19 3.29 4.86 0.33
CA ALA A 19 4.60 5.48 0.33
C ALA A 19 4.58 6.99 0.07
N ARG A 20 3.49 7.52 -0.48
CA ARG A 20 3.34 8.96 -0.69
C ARG A 20 3.26 9.74 0.62
N GLU A 21 2.98 9.05 1.72
CA GLU A 21 2.91 9.62 3.05
C GLU A 21 3.94 8.91 3.93
N PRO A 22 5.21 9.34 3.91
CA PRO A 22 6.26 8.64 4.66
C PRO A 22 6.00 8.53 6.15
N GLU A 23 5.25 9.48 6.72
CA GLU A 23 4.89 9.46 8.14
C GLU A 23 3.70 8.54 8.45
N GLY A 24 3.06 8.02 7.42
CA GLY A 24 1.92 7.14 7.57
C GLY A 24 0.61 7.76 7.13
N THR A 25 -0.34 6.92 6.78
CA THR A 25 -1.66 7.32 6.33
C THR A 25 -2.71 6.29 6.76
N TYR A 26 -3.97 6.63 6.68
CA TYR A 26 -5.05 5.76 7.16
C TYR A 26 -5.87 5.19 6.02
N GLY A 27 -6.61 4.11 6.35
CA GLY A 27 -7.29 3.29 5.34
C GLY A 27 -8.21 4.05 4.40
N TYR A 28 -9.01 4.97 4.93
CA TYR A 28 -9.93 5.74 4.09
C TYR A 28 -9.20 6.57 3.04
N LYS A 29 -8.12 7.24 3.46
CA LYS A 29 -7.31 8.04 2.53
C LYS A 29 -6.63 7.16 1.49
N ILE A 30 -6.13 6.00 1.91
CA ILE A 30 -5.53 5.04 0.98
C ILE A 30 -6.56 4.64 -0.07
N THR A 31 -7.78 4.31 0.36
CA THR A 31 -8.86 3.92 -0.54
C THR A 31 -9.14 5.00 -1.57
N GLN A 32 -9.25 6.25 -1.12
CA GLN A 32 -9.52 7.36 -2.03
C GLN A 32 -8.42 7.53 -3.07
N GLU A 33 -7.16 7.43 -2.65
CA GLU A 33 -6.04 7.62 -3.56
C GLU A 33 -5.86 6.46 -4.52
N VAL A 34 -6.07 5.23 -4.05
CA VAL A 34 -6.01 4.06 -4.93
C VAL A 34 -7.10 4.13 -6.00
N ARG A 35 -8.27 4.61 -5.63
CA ARG A 35 -9.40 4.73 -6.59
C ARG A 35 -9.14 5.73 -7.69
N GLN A 36 -8.19 6.63 -7.53
CA GLN A 36 -7.78 7.54 -8.60
C GLN A 36 -6.96 6.83 -9.68
N VAL A 37 -6.41 5.67 -9.34
CA VAL A 37 -5.56 4.90 -10.25
C VAL A 37 -6.32 3.71 -10.83
N ILE A 38 -7.11 3.04 -9.99
CA ILE A 38 -7.79 1.81 -10.35
C ILE A 38 -9.12 1.74 -9.58
N GLU A 39 -10.14 1.18 -10.21
CA GLU A 39 -11.40 0.93 -9.56
C GLU A 39 -11.25 -0.23 -8.59
N LEU A 40 -11.58 0.01 -7.31
CA LEU A 40 -11.33 -0.94 -6.26
C LEU A 40 -12.29 -0.73 -5.10
N SER A 41 -12.86 -1.80 -4.59
CA SER A 41 -13.72 -1.74 -3.41
C SER A 41 -12.88 -1.88 -2.13
N GLU A 42 -13.43 -1.43 -1.01
CA GLU A 42 -12.78 -1.62 0.28
C GLU A 42 -12.58 -3.09 0.61
N SER A 43 -13.54 -3.93 0.21
CA SER A 43 -13.43 -5.38 0.46
C SER A 43 -12.27 -6.00 -0.28
N THR A 44 -11.80 -5.38 -1.36
CA THR A 44 -10.60 -5.84 -2.08
C THR A 44 -9.34 -5.20 -1.51
N LEU A 45 -9.44 -3.96 -1.07
CA LEU A 45 -8.28 -3.21 -0.57
C LEU A 45 -7.76 -3.77 0.77
N TYR A 46 -8.64 -4.01 1.73
CA TYR A 46 -8.20 -4.40 3.07
C TYR A 46 -7.43 -5.73 3.11
N PRO A 47 -7.79 -6.74 2.32
CA PRO A 47 -6.94 -7.94 2.22
C PRO A 47 -5.53 -7.65 1.72
N VAL A 48 -5.38 -6.69 0.80
CA VAL A 48 -4.06 -6.28 0.31
C VAL A 48 -3.25 -5.64 1.43
N LEU A 49 -3.86 -4.75 2.20
CA LEU A 49 -3.19 -4.11 3.33
C LEU A 49 -2.75 -5.14 4.37
N ARG A 50 -3.60 -6.13 4.66
CA ARG A 50 -3.25 -7.20 5.60
C ARG A 50 -2.10 -8.05 5.09
N ARG A 51 -2.08 -8.37 3.81
CA ARG A 51 -0.99 -9.14 3.21
C ARG A 51 0.32 -8.39 3.28
N LEU A 52 0.30 -7.11 2.94
CA LEU A 52 1.50 -6.28 3.01
C LEU A 52 2.00 -6.11 4.44
N GLN A 53 1.10 -6.05 5.40
CA GLN A 53 1.47 -6.02 6.80
C GLN A 53 2.10 -7.34 7.23
N LYS A 54 1.49 -8.45 6.86
CA LYS A 54 2.01 -9.79 7.17
C LYS A 54 3.40 -10.01 6.59
N ASP A 55 3.62 -9.49 5.39
CA ASP A 55 4.92 -9.58 4.72
C ASP A 55 5.92 -8.53 5.22
N GLU A 56 5.54 -7.78 6.24
CA GLU A 56 6.37 -6.76 6.87
C GLU A 56 6.76 -5.62 5.94
N CYS A 57 5.96 -5.38 4.91
CA CYS A 57 6.13 -4.23 4.02
C CYS A 57 5.43 -2.99 4.56
N LEU A 58 4.43 -3.18 5.43
CA LEU A 58 3.73 -2.11 6.14
C LEU A 58 3.77 -2.39 7.63
N GLU A 59 3.97 -1.34 8.41
CA GLU A 59 3.71 -1.39 9.84
C GLU A 59 2.41 -0.64 10.11
N VAL A 60 1.72 -1.06 11.15
CA VAL A 60 0.42 -0.53 11.51
C VAL A 60 0.47 0.00 12.93
N TYR A 61 -0.08 1.18 13.13
CA TYR A 61 -0.18 1.77 14.45
C TYR A 61 -1.45 2.58 14.56
N ASP A 62 -1.92 2.78 15.80
CA ASP A 62 -3.12 3.57 16.04
C ASP A 62 -2.72 5.01 16.34
N ARG A 63 -3.55 5.93 15.92
CA ARG A 63 -3.35 7.34 16.14
C ARG A 63 -4.66 7.99 16.48
N GLU A 64 -4.64 8.87 17.47
CA GLU A 64 -5.82 9.61 17.89
C GLU A 64 -5.94 10.90 17.08
N CYS A 65 -7.10 11.07 16.46
CA CYS A 65 -7.39 12.25 15.65
C CYS A 65 -8.78 12.75 16.00
N SER A 66 -8.87 13.95 16.56
CA SER A 66 -10.15 14.57 16.89
C SER A 66 -11.07 13.66 17.73
N GLY A 67 -10.49 13.02 18.75
CA GLY A 67 -11.24 12.15 19.63
C GLY A 67 -11.55 10.77 19.09
N ARG A 68 -11.04 10.43 17.92
CA ARG A 68 -11.21 9.11 17.30
C ARG A 68 -9.88 8.44 17.10
N THR A 69 -9.82 7.13 17.38
CA THR A 69 -8.63 6.34 17.11
C THR A 69 -8.71 5.84 15.67
N ARG A 70 -7.67 6.11 14.91
CA ARG A 70 -7.57 5.64 13.52
C ARG A 70 -6.36 4.74 13.35
N ARG A 71 -6.52 3.73 12.51
CA ARG A 71 -5.42 2.84 12.16
C ARG A 71 -4.62 3.45 11.03
N TYR A 72 -3.32 3.63 11.27
CA TYR A 72 -2.39 4.17 10.30
C TYR A 72 -1.47 3.08 9.76
N TYR A 73 -1.09 3.25 8.52
CA TYR A 73 -0.18 2.35 7.80
C TYR A 73 1.01 3.14 7.34
N LYS A 74 2.19 2.56 7.49
CA LYS A 74 3.45 3.20 7.13
C LYS A 74 4.35 2.19 6.44
N VAL A 75 5.02 2.59 5.36
CA VAL A 75 5.92 1.71 4.64
C VAL A 75 7.17 1.47 5.47
N THR A 76 7.55 0.21 5.63
CA THR A 76 8.76 -0.20 6.34
C THR A 76 9.97 -0.11 5.41
N SER A 77 11.18 -0.31 5.96
CA SER A 77 12.38 -0.42 5.13
C SER A 77 12.24 -1.54 4.10
N ARG A 78 11.67 -2.67 4.52
CA ARG A 78 11.41 -3.79 3.61
C ARG A 78 10.39 -3.40 2.52
N GLY A 79 9.38 -2.64 2.90
CA GLY A 79 8.38 -2.14 1.95
C GLY A 79 9.00 -1.21 0.92
N TRP A 80 9.91 -0.33 1.33
CA TRP A 80 10.61 0.55 0.39
C TRP A 80 11.47 -0.26 -0.58
N ALA A 81 12.17 -1.29 -0.09
CA ALA A 81 12.97 -2.16 -0.96
C ALA A 81 12.08 -2.88 -1.97
N GLN A 82 10.93 -3.37 -1.52
CA GLN A 82 9.97 -4.05 -2.39
C GLN A 82 9.42 -3.10 -3.45
N LEU A 83 9.15 -1.86 -3.07
CA LEU A 83 8.65 -0.85 -4.01
C LEU A 83 9.69 -0.54 -5.08
N HIS A 84 10.96 -0.42 -4.70
CA HIS A 84 12.03 -0.22 -5.67
C HIS A 84 12.15 -1.40 -6.64
N LEU A 85 11.94 -2.61 -6.14
CA LEU A 85 11.95 -3.80 -6.98
C LEU A 85 10.81 -3.77 -8.00
N TYR A 86 9.61 -3.38 -7.58
CA TYR A 86 8.46 -3.21 -8.48
C TYR A 86 8.77 -2.16 -9.56
N GLU A 87 9.36 -1.04 -9.18
CA GLU A 87 9.73 0.00 -10.14
C GLU A 87 10.73 -0.51 -11.18
N SER A 88 11.71 -1.29 -10.75
CA SER A 88 12.70 -1.88 -11.62
C SER A 88 12.04 -2.83 -12.63
N GLU A 89 11.13 -3.68 -12.16
CA GLU A 89 10.38 -4.59 -13.02
C GLU A 89 9.53 -3.82 -14.02
N TRP A 90 8.87 -2.77 -13.57
CA TRP A 90 8.04 -1.94 -14.43
C TRP A 90 8.86 -1.33 -15.56
N ARG A 91 10.04 -0.83 -15.26
CA ARG A 91 10.92 -0.24 -16.27
C ARG A 91 11.38 -1.27 -17.29
N SER A 92 11.55 -2.52 -16.87
CA SER A 92 11.93 -3.60 -17.78
C SER A 92 10.87 -3.88 -18.83
N TYR A 93 9.61 -3.57 -18.54
CA TYR A 93 8.52 -3.73 -19.49
C TYR A 93 8.35 -2.53 -20.42
N SER A 94 8.89 -1.41 -20.05
CA SER A 94 8.79 -0.20 -20.85
C SER A 94 9.88 -0.16 -21.90
#